data_22cf7523bf8ee50cd3a6b802203881cf
#
_entry.id   22cf7523bf8ee50cd3a6b802203881cf
#
_cell.length_a   1.000
_cell.length_b   1.000
_cell.length_c   1.000
_cell.angle_alpha   90.00
_cell.angle_beta   90.00
_cell.angle_gamma   90.00
#
_symmetry.space_group_name_H-M   'P 1'
#
loop_
_entity.id
_entity.type
_entity.pdbx_description
1 polymer ?
#
loop_
_entity_poly.entity_id
_entity_poly.type
_entity_poly.pdbx_seq_one_letter_code
_entity_poly.pdbx_strand_id
1 'polypeptide(L)'
;MSENFKSALIWLLGSTVALAVVIYHIPAVLVDGEFIPFAVDSFYHARRVLETLADPAHRLWEFDRRSYAPKGTWHTWPWLYDWLLIQVAVIGMAVSGIQNPLAILTYVPPLFATVNTGLILLIAQRLKFSRILQILAVLAFAASPMTLHLHAPGRIDHHFMELSCVLATLLTGLSWFQRMDDPRRALLLGIVVGIAPGIQNGLFILQLPILLTVAVLWVRRMPRPEIKAANGFSLGLAGTTIAILLPSAPFWDGQFFYYTLSWFHLYIAACVVFTVQFLARIAPSRKSMVWLLLAALALLLFVMEQVYSGFGFVGGSTVRLAGLHSAEGVSLYETYQTKGLRPILDSYSLLFLSLPVTLLILIRWPFTQADQDRIFFAFMALGGGVLLSAMIRLHYFGSFILIFGPLLGWHWLMNRFTGRTNVLAGILVILMLGAHYPVFPNLTKRSPVGGTILYTINREIFSVMEKECAKQPGIILAHPNDGHFITFHTACSVLSNNMALTAQQAAAYRLTKDLLLGPPRDIREKHPEITYVYAYGTDSQRYALHSGLPGGKSEKMMAPAFFLGSPPEGFELLKELRLPYAPGAPFSHSAKFYRVTRE
;
A
#
# COMPACT_ATOMS: atom_id res chain seq x y z
N MET A 1 29.19 27.71 -8.04
CA MET A 1 28.57 26.37 -8.02
C MET A 1 27.20 26.48 -8.70
N SER A 2 26.95 25.72 -9.76
CA SER A 2 25.68 25.79 -10.50
C SER A 2 24.48 25.32 -9.61
N GLU A 3 23.27 25.80 -9.93
CA GLU A 3 22.06 25.43 -9.19
C GLU A 3 21.78 23.92 -9.28
N ASN A 4 22.06 23.30 -10.43
CA ASN A 4 21.92 21.85 -10.61
C ASN A 4 22.87 21.07 -9.70
N PHE A 5 24.11 21.55 -9.53
CA PHE A 5 25.08 20.89 -8.64
C PHE A 5 24.64 20.97 -7.17
N LYS A 6 24.14 22.13 -6.72
CA LYS A 6 23.59 22.27 -5.36
C LYS A 6 22.40 21.32 -5.13
N SER A 7 21.52 21.20 -6.11
CA SER A 7 20.38 20.28 -6.04
C SER A 7 20.81 18.81 -5.98
N ALA A 8 21.82 18.44 -6.76
CA ALA A 8 22.40 17.10 -6.71
C ALA A 8 23.02 16.78 -5.34
N LEU A 9 23.70 17.75 -4.70
CA LEU A 9 24.23 17.57 -3.35
C LEU A 9 23.14 17.38 -2.31
N ILE A 10 22.04 18.14 -2.38
CA ILE A 10 20.89 17.98 -1.47
C ILE A 10 20.26 16.61 -1.66
N TRP A 11 20.06 16.18 -2.90
CA TRP A 11 19.54 14.84 -3.18
C TRP A 11 20.47 13.74 -2.67
N LEU A 12 21.78 13.87 -2.90
CA LEU A 12 22.77 12.90 -2.44
C LEU A 12 22.77 12.80 -0.91
N LEU A 13 22.75 13.94 -0.19
CA LEU A 13 22.65 13.98 1.27
C LEU A 13 21.42 13.21 1.77
N GLY A 14 20.24 13.55 1.25
CA GLY A 14 19.00 12.88 1.69
C GLY A 14 18.96 11.41 1.32
N SER A 15 19.44 11.05 0.13
CA SER A 15 19.54 9.66 -0.31
C SER A 15 20.47 8.85 0.58
N THR A 16 21.61 9.42 0.96
CA THR A 16 22.57 8.76 1.88
C THR A 16 21.92 8.52 3.24
N VAL A 17 21.22 9.52 3.79
CA VAL A 17 20.51 9.36 5.06
C VAL A 17 19.40 8.31 4.95
N ALA A 18 18.56 8.38 3.91
CA ALA A 18 17.49 7.41 3.69
C ALA A 18 18.01 5.98 3.55
N LEU A 19 19.07 5.77 2.75
CA LEU A 19 19.72 4.47 2.60
C LEU A 19 20.32 3.98 3.92
N ALA A 20 21.02 4.84 4.66
CA ALA A 20 21.60 4.47 5.96
C ALA A 20 20.52 3.98 6.94
N VAL A 21 19.37 4.67 6.97
CA VAL A 21 18.24 4.32 7.84
C VAL A 21 17.63 2.97 7.46
N VAL A 22 17.41 2.70 6.17
CA VAL A 22 16.71 1.46 5.74
C VAL A 22 17.66 0.25 5.64
N ILE A 23 18.90 0.42 5.15
CA ILE A 23 19.86 -0.67 4.96
C ILE A 23 20.30 -1.28 6.31
N TYR A 24 20.26 -0.52 7.39
CA TYR A 24 20.52 -1.02 8.75
C TYR A 24 19.69 -2.26 9.10
N HIS A 25 18.53 -2.43 8.47
CA HIS A 25 17.61 -3.54 8.70
C HIS A 25 17.81 -4.77 7.80
N ILE A 26 18.80 -4.78 6.88
CA ILE A 26 19.08 -5.94 6.02
C ILE A 26 19.25 -7.25 6.80
N PRO A 27 19.98 -7.29 7.95
CA PRO A 27 20.13 -8.53 8.71
C PRO A 27 18.81 -9.12 9.22
N ALA A 28 17.73 -8.33 9.26
CA ALA A 28 16.42 -8.82 9.68
C ALA A 28 15.71 -9.67 8.61
N VAL A 29 16.12 -9.58 7.34
CA VAL A 29 15.55 -10.33 6.22
C VAL A 29 16.51 -11.38 5.65
N LEU A 30 17.69 -11.51 6.23
CA LEU A 30 18.65 -12.54 5.87
C LEU A 30 18.63 -13.65 6.93
N VAL A 31 18.06 -14.80 6.60
CA VAL A 31 17.91 -15.95 7.51
C VAL A 31 18.72 -17.11 6.93
N ASP A 32 19.70 -17.58 7.67
CA ASP A 32 20.61 -18.69 7.29
C ASP A 32 21.25 -18.52 5.90
N GLY A 33 21.55 -17.28 5.52
CA GLY A 33 22.15 -16.94 4.22
C GLY A 33 21.15 -16.74 3.09
N GLU A 34 19.86 -16.93 3.33
CA GLU A 34 18.79 -16.71 2.36
C GLU A 34 18.05 -15.40 2.63
N PHE A 35 17.72 -14.68 1.56
CA PHE A 35 16.87 -13.51 1.62
C PHE A 35 15.39 -13.90 1.63
N ILE A 36 14.67 -13.39 2.61
CA ILE A 36 13.26 -13.70 2.85
C ILE A 36 12.42 -12.44 2.69
N PRO A 37 11.28 -12.50 1.99
CA PRO A 37 10.36 -11.36 1.89
C PRO A 37 9.92 -10.85 3.26
N PHE A 38 9.80 -9.53 3.37
CA PHE A 38 9.33 -8.84 4.56
C PHE A 38 7.82 -8.63 4.49
N ALA A 39 7.04 -9.09 5.42
CA ALA A 39 5.59 -8.99 5.47
C ALA A 39 4.81 -9.93 4.52
N VAL A 40 3.54 -10.12 4.85
CA VAL A 40 2.67 -11.15 4.25
C VAL A 40 2.49 -10.95 2.74
N ASP A 41 2.18 -9.73 2.32
CA ASP A 41 1.90 -9.42 0.91
C ASP A 41 3.16 -9.51 0.04
N SER A 42 4.34 -9.30 0.64
CA SER A 42 5.62 -9.51 -0.05
C SER A 42 5.84 -10.96 -0.47
N PHE A 43 5.34 -11.95 0.28
CA PHE A 43 5.41 -13.36 -0.11
C PHE A 43 4.53 -13.65 -1.33
N TYR A 44 3.39 -12.98 -1.45
CA TYR A 44 2.55 -13.12 -2.64
C TYR A 44 3.24 -12.57 -3.89
N HIS A 45 3.78 -11.37 -3.84
CA HIS A 45 4.52 -10.77 -4.95
C HIS A 45 5.77 -11.58 -5.30
N ALA A 46 6.54 -12.03 -4.28
CA ALA A 46 7.68 -12.91 -4.47
C ALA A 46 7.29 -14.21 -5.20
N ARG A 47 6.20 -14.87 -4.78
CA ARG A 47 5.70 -16.07 -5.44
C ARG A 47 5.43 -15.82 -6.92
N ARG A 48 4.68 -14.75 -7.26
CA ARG A 48 4.34 -14.42 -8.65
C ARG A 48 5.59 -14.17 -9.50
N VAL A 49 6.56 -13.46 -8.95
CA VAL A 49 7.84 -13.19 -9.65
C VAL A 49 8.61 -14.48 -9.86
N LEU A 50 8.77 -15.32 -8.83
CA LEU A 50 9.52 -16.58 -8.93
C LEU A 50 8.85 -17.59 -9.85
N GLU A 51 7.53 -17.76 -9.79
CA GLU A 51 6.77 -18.64 -10.68
C GLU A 51 6.91 -18.19 -12.14
N THR A 52 6.87 -16.88 -12.43
CA THR A 52 7.08 -16.35 -13.78
C THR A 52 8.51 -16.51 -14.27
N LEU A 53 9.50 -16.36 -13.40
CA LEU A 53 10.92 -16.60 -13.77
C LEU A 53 11.21 -18.08 -14.02
N ALA A 54 10.56 -18.98 -13.28
CA ALA A 54 10.71 -20.43 -13.44
C ALA A 54 10.00 -20.96 -14.70
N ASP A 55 8.85 -20.37 -15.05
CA ASP A 55 8.08 -20.69 -16.24
C ASP A 55 7.73 -19.41 -17.01
N PRO A 56 8.47 -19.07 -18.08
CA PRO A 56 8.19 -17.88 -18.90
C PRO A 56 6.81 -17.87 -19.57
N ALA A 57 6.11 -19.00 -19.67
CA ALA A 57 4.73 -19.07 -20.13
C ALA A 57 3.73 -18.67 -19.05
N HIS A 58 4.18 -18.57 -17.79
CA HIS A 58 3.34 -18.11 -16.68
C HIS A 58 2.89 -16.66 -16.90
N ARG A 59 1.58 -16.39 -16.72
CA ARG A 59 0.98 -15.07 -16.91
C ARG A 59 0.67 -14.41 -15.58
N LEU A 60 1.25 -13.23 -15.34
CA LEU A 60 1.04 -12.46 -14.13
C LEU A 60 -0.42 -12.03 -13.90
N TRP A 61 -1.23 -12.03 -14.94
CA TRP A 61 -2.65 -11.65 -14.91
C TRP A 61 -3.60 -12.83 -14.97
N GLU A 62 -3.08 -14.05 -14.82
CA GLU A 62 -3.89 -15.28 -14.79
C GLU A 62 -4.68 -15.42 -13.51
N PHE A 63 -5.65 -16.30 -13.55
CA PHE A 63 -6.48 -16.66 -12.41
C PHE A 63 -5.66 -17.50 -11.41
N ASP A 64 -5.61 -17.07 -10.13
CA ASP A 64 -4.90 -17.80 -9.08
C ASP A 64 -5.78 -18.95 -8.55
N ARG A 65 -5.44 -20.18 -8.94
CA ARG A 65 -6.12 -21.40 -8.50
C ARG A 65 -5.65 -21.89 -7.14
N ARG A 66 -4.51 -21.40 -6.65
CA ARG A 66 -3.93 -21.84 -5.39
C ARG A 66 -4.40 -21.04 -4.19
N SER A 67 -4.93 -19.86 -4.42
CA SER A 67 -5.61 -19.05 -3.40
C SER A 67 -7.12 -19.20 -3.53
N TYR A 68 -7.82 -19.31 -2.41
CA TYR A 68 -9.28 -19.53 -2.35
C TYR A 68 -9.74 -20.81 -3.06
N ALA A 69 -8.92 -21.84 -2.96
CA ALA A 69 -9.26 -23.16 -3.50
C ALA A 69 -10.50 -23.77 -2.81
N PRO A 70 -11.32 -24.56 -3.53
CA PRO A 70 -11.09 -25.04 -4.89
C PRO A 70 -11.51 -24.05 -5.99
N LYS A 71 -12.17 -22.95 -5.66
CA LYS A 71 -12.75 -22.01 -6.65
C LYS A 71 -11.71 -21.13 -7.34
N GLY A 72 -10.63 -20.79 -6.65
CA GLY A 72 -9.65 -19.82 -7.12
C GLY A 72 -10.16 -18.38 -7.08
N THR A 73 -9.35 -17.44 -7.58
CA THR A 73 -9.70 -16.02 -7.66
C THR A 73 -8.90 -15.31 -8.74
N TRP A 74 -9.46 -14.23 -9.29
CA TRP A 74 -8.67 -13.29 -10.08
C TRP A 74 -7.60 -12.64 -9.22
N HIS A 75 -6.42 -12.41 -9.81
CA HIS A 75 -5.39 -11.60 -9.17
C HIS A 75 -5.95 -10.19 -8.90
N THR A 76 -5.93 -9.79 -7.64
CA THR A 76 -6.40 -8.47 -7.21
C THR A 76 -5.33 -7.40 -7.33
N TRP A 77 -4.05 -7.78 -7.37
CA TRP A 77 -2.97 -6.85 -7.64
C TRP A 77 -2.66 -6.75 -9.12
N PRO A 78 -2.43 -5.54 -9.65
CA PRO A 78 -2.14 -5.30 -11.05
C PRO A 78 -0.85 -6.01 -11.50
N TRP A 79 -0.84 -6.41 -12.76
CA TRP A 79 0.29 -7.13 -13.35
C TRP A 79 1.55 -6.28 -13.50
N LEU A 80 1.41 -4.95 -13.71
CA LEU A 80 2.52 -4.06 -14.05
C LEU A 80 3.56 -3.98 -12.92
N TYR A 81 3.11 -3.97 -11.66
CA TYR A 81 4.02 -3.95 -10.52
C TYR A 81 4.94 -5.18 -10.52
N ASP A 82 4.38 -6.38 -10.58
CA ASP A 82 5.18 -7.61 -10.55
C ASP A 82 6.01 -7.77 -11.82
N TRP A 83 5.52 -7.31 -12.97
CA TRP A 83 6.29 -7.27 -14.20
C TRP A 83 7.54 -6.37 -14.05
N LEU A 84 7.42 -5.21 -13.43
CA LEU A 84 8.56 -4.35 -13.12
C LEU A 84 9.56 -5.04 -12.20
N LEU A 85 9.10 -5.75 -11.16
CA LEU A 85 9.97 -6.52 -10.29
C LEU A 85 10.72 -7.62 -11.05
N ILE A 86 10.07 -8.32 -11.99
CA ILE A 86 10.71 -9.32 -12.86
C ILE A 86 11.80 -8.66 -13.70
N GLN A 87 11.52 -7.52 -14.34
CA GLN A 87 12.54 -6.80 -15.14
C GLN A 87 13.74 -6.41 -14.27
N VAL A 88 13.51 -5.90 -13.08
CA VAL A 88 14.59 -5.55 -12.13
C VAL A 88 15.37 -6.79 -11.71
N ALA A 89 14.71 -7.91 -11.43
CA ALA A 89 15.38 -9.16 -11.09
C ALA A 89 16.26 -9.67 -12.24
N VAL A 90 15.71 -9.73 -13.47
CA VAL A 90 16.44 -10.21 -14.66
C VAL A 90 17.67 -9.33 -14.94
N ILE A 91 17.48 -8.00 -14.98
CA ILE A 91 18.58 -7.06 -15.22
C ILE A 91 19.59 -7.12 -14.06
N GLY A 92 19.12 -7.16 -12.82
CA GLY A 92 19.97 -7.21 -11.64
C GLY A 92 20.82 -8.48 -11.61
N MET A 93 20.24 -9.65 -11.90
CA MET A 93 20.98 -10.92 -12.02
C MET A 93 22.02 -10.86 -13.15
N ALA A 94 21.65 -10.34 -14.31
CA ALA A 94 22.55 -10.22 -15.45
C ALA A 94 23.75 -9.30 -15.17
N VAL A 95 23.54 -8.18 -14.47
CA VAL A 95 24.59 -7.19 -14.19
C VAL A 95 25.48 -7.61 -13.01
N SER A 96 24.87 -8.19 -11.94
CA SER A 96 25.61 -8.53 -10.71
C SER A 96 26.22 -9.93 -10.72
N GLY A 97 25.74 -10.84 -11.59
CA GLY A 97 26.08 -12.26 -11.55
C GLY A 97 25.41 -13.05 -10.42
N ILE A 98 24.63 -12.39 -9.55
CA ILE A 98 23.88 -13.04 -8.47
C ILE A 98 22.69 -13.77 -9.08
N GLN A 99 22.59 -15.08 -8.86
CA GLN A 99 21.53 -15.93 -9.44
C GLN A 99 20.24 -15.98 -8.60
N ASN A 100 20.26 -15.44 -7.37
CA ASN A 100 19.08 -15.42 -6.51
C ASN A 100 18.25 -14.16 -6.75
N PRO A 101 17.03 -14.25 -7.35
CA PRO A 101 16.17 -13.09 -7.60
C PRO A 101 15.79 -12.33 -6.33
N LEU A 102 15.55 -13.04 -5.21
CA LEU A 102 15.16 -12.41 -3.93
C LEU A 102 16.28 -11.55 -3.35
N ALA A 103 17.55 -11.96 -3.58
CA ALA A 103 18.70 -11.14 -3.19
C ALA A 103 18.68 -9.77 -3.91
N ILE A 104 18.33 -9.76 -5.21
CA ILE A 104 18.19 -8.51 -5.97
C ILE A 104 16.97 -7.70 -5.50
N LEU A 105 15.81 -8.37 -5.39
CA LEU A 105 14.55 -7.72 -5.05
C LEU A 105 14.55 -7.12 -3.63
N THR A 106 15.31 -7.69 -2.71
CA THR A 106 15.47 -7.17 -1.34
C THR A 106 15.93 -5.71 -1.32
N TYR A 107 16.72 -5.28 -2.32
CA TYR A 107 17.25 -3.91 -2.39
C TYR A 107 16.35 -2.94 -3.18
N VAL A 108 15.29 -3.41 -3.83
CA VAL A 108 14.40 -2.54 -4.64
C VAL A 108 13.73 -1.47 -3.77
N PRO A 109 13.07 -1.80 -2.63
CA PRO A 109 12.46 -0.78 -1.78
C PRO A 109 13.48 0.26 -1.25
N PRO A 110 14.68 -0.12 -0.74
CA PRO A 110 15.74 0.85 -0.40
C PRO A 110 16.13 1.79 -1.53
N LEU A 111 16.25 1.28 -2.77
CA LEU A 111 16.56 2.14 -3.92
C LEU A 111 15.44 3.15 -4.20
N PHE A 112 14.17 2.76 -4.02
CA PHE A 112 13.04 3.67 -4.14
C PHE A 112 13.01 4.75 -3.06
N ALA A 113 13.63 4.55 -1.89
CA ALA A 113 13.83 5.63 -0.94
C ALA A 113 14.62 6.80 -1.55
N THR A 114 15.64 6.50 -2.39
CA THR A 114 16.42 7.55 -3.09
C THR A 114 15.60 8.24 -4.18
N VAL A 115 14.77 7.49 -4.92
CA VAL A 115 13.86 8.04 -5.93
C VAL A 115 12.86 8.99 -5.28
N ASN A 116 12.21 8.55 -4.20
CA ASN A 116 11.23 9.36 -3.48
C ASN A 116 11.86 10.58 -2.81
N THR A 117 13.11 10.49 -2.33
CA THR A 117 13.90 11.64 -1.88
C THR A 117 14.07 12.67 -3.00
N GLY A 118 14.34 12.21 -4.22
CA GLY A 118 14.43 13.08 -5.40
C GLY A 118 13.10 13.76 -5.72
N LEU A 119 12.00 13.03 -5.67
CA LEU A 119 10.65 13.58 -5.89
C LEU A 119 10.30 14.64 -4.83
N ILE A 120 10.60 14.40 -3.55
CA ILE A 120 10.44 15.39 -2.46
C ILE A 120 11.24 16.66 -2.74
N LEU A 121 12.50 16.54 -3.16
CA LEU A 121 13.32 17.70 -3.51
C LEU A 121 12.71 18.49 -4.68
N LEU A 122 12.31 17.82 -5.75
CA LEU A 122 11.71 18.47 -6.92
C LEU A 122 10.38 19.14 -6.57
N ILE A 123 9.56 18.56 -5.72
CA ILE A 123 8.32 19.19 -5.21
C ILE A 123 8.67 20.45 -4.39
N ALA A 124 9.65 20.38 -3.48
CA ALA A 124 10.11 21.53 -2.70
C ALA A 124 10.59 22.68 -3.59
N GLN A 125 11.26 22.37 -4.70
CA GLN A 125 11.68 23.36 -5.71
C GLN A 125 10.48 23.97 -6.44
N ARG A 126 9.47 23.18 -6.80
CA ARG A 126 8.22 23.67 -7.41
C ARG A 126 7.42 24.57 -6.47
N LEU A 127 7.45 24.30 -5.17
CA LEU A 127 6.86 25.14 -4.13
C LEU A 127 7.70 26.42 -3.84
N LYS A 128 8.81 26.62 -4.58
CA LYS A 128 9.73 27.78 -4.46
C LYS A 128 10.34 27.91 -3.07
N PHE A 129 10.59 26.79 -2.40
CA PHE A 129 11.24 26.77 -1.10
C PHE A 129 12.69 27.24 -1.16
N SER A 130 13.13 27.97 -0.14
CA SER A 130 14.54 28.31 0.06
C SER A 130 15.40 27.03 0.20
N ARG A 131 16.70 27.14 -0.02
CA ARG A 131 17.61 25.99 0.06
C ARG A 131 17.55 25.26 1.41
N ILE A 132 17.44 26.00 2.49
CA ILE A 132 17.31 25.41 3.82
C ILE A 132 16.02 24.59 3.95
N LEU A 133 14.91 25.10 3.42
CA LEU A 133 13.64 24.37 3.44
C LEU A 133 13.66 23.14 2.52
N GLN A 134 14.42 23.18 1.39
CA GLN A 134 14.64 22.02 0.52
C GLN A 134 15.43 20.92 1.26
N ILE A 135 16.51 21.29 1.96
CA ILE A 135 17.31 20.37 2.78
C ILE A 135 16.43 19.76 3.88
N LEU A 136 15.65 20.58 4.59
CA LEU A 136 14.78 20.10 5.66
C LEU A 136 13.67 19.18 5.15
N ALA A 137 13.07 19.45 3.98
CA ALA A 137 12.08 18.56 3.37
C ALA A 137 12.68 17.18 3.08
N VAL A 138 13.87 17.14 2.50
CA VAL A 138 14.57 15.91 2.14
C VAL A 138 14.98 15.13 3.39
N LEU A 139 15.55 15.79 4.40
CA LEU A 139 15.96 15.14 5.65
C LEU A 139 14.76 14.67 6.48
N ALA A 140 13.68 15.45 6.53
CA ALA A 140 12.44 15.06 7.19
C ALA A 140 11.82 13.80 6.56
N PHE A 141 11.88 13.68 5.23
CA PHE A 141 11.47 12.46 4.53
C PHE A 141 12.41 11.30 4.87
N ALA A 142 13.73 11.50 4.71
CA ALA A 142 14.74 10.46 4.88
C ALA A 142 14.73 9.85 6.30
N ALA A 143 14.49 10.68 7.33
CA ALA A 143 14.44 10.26 8.74
C ALA A 143 13.02 9.88 9.21
N SER A 144 11.99 9.94 8.37
CA SER A 144 10.62 9.66 8.80
C SER A 144 10.43 8.16 9.08
N PRO A 145 9.59 7.78 10.08
CA PRO A 145 9.21 6.38 10.31
C PRO A 145 8.62 5.74 9.06
N MET A 146 7.90 6.53 8.27
CA MET A 146 7.30 6.13 7.02
C MET A 146 8.35 5.65 6.00
N THR A 147 9.46 6.38 5.87
CA THR A 147 10.56 5.98 4.97
C THR A 147 11.12 4.62 5.39
N LEU A 148 11.36 4.42 6.68
CA LEU A 148 11.78 3.13 7.20
C LEU A 148 10.74 2.03 6.91
N HIS A 149 9.47 2.31 7.16
CA HIS A 149 8.40 1.32 7.03
C HIS A 149 8.16 0.91 5.57
N LEU A 150 8.05 1.87 4.65
CA LEU A 150 7.74 1.59 3.24
C LEU A 150 8.93 1.05 2.45
N HIS A 151 10.15 1.48 2.80
CA HIS A 151 11.34 1.16 2.02
C HIS A 151 12.26 0.15 2.73
N ALA A 152 11.75 -0.60 3.71
CA ALA A 152 12.52 -1.62 4.39
C ALA A 152 13.03 -2.69 3.40
N PRO A 153 14.24 -3.23 3.58
CA PRO A 153 14.78 -4.30 2.75
C PRO A 153 13.83 -5.50 2.71
N GLY A 154 13.65 -6.11 1.55
CA GLY A 154 12.77 -7.26 1.36
C GLY A 154 11.27 -6.95 1.41
N ARG A 155 10.86 -5.70 1.67
CA ARG A 155 9.46 -5.27 1.58
C ARG A 155 9.08 -5.05 0.12
N ILE A 156 9.06 -6.12 -0.64
CA ILE A 156 8.67 -6.14 -2.06
C ILE A 156 7.14 -6.09 -2.24
N ASP A 157 6.49 -5.35 -1.36
CA ASP A 157 5.10 -4.96 -1.44
C ASP A 157 5.00 -3.62 -2.20
N HIS A 158 3.93 -3.38 -2.93
CA HIS A 158 3.75 -2.26 -3.85
C HIS A 158 3.73 -0.85 -3.19
N HIS A 159 3.63 -0.76 -1.88
CA HIS A 159 3.42 0.50 -1.13
C HIS A 159 4.50 1.58 -1.35
N PHE A 160 5.75 1.21 -1.55
CA PHE A 160 6.79 2.20 -1.85
C PHE A 160 6.61 2.83 -3.24
N MET A 161 6.09 2.06 -4.22
CA MET A 161 5.75 2.58 -5.55
C MET A 161 4.45 3.38 -5.55
N GLU A 162 3.46 3.04 -4.71
CA GLU A 162 2.26 3.85 -4.50
C GLU A 162 2.63 5.26 -4.05
N LEU A 163 3.54 5.37 -3.06
CA LEU A 163 4.06 6.67 -2.64
C LEU A 163 4.75 7.39 -3.81
N SER A 164 5.54 6.69 -4.62
CA SER A 164 6.18 7.28 -5.81
C SER A 164 5.14 7.83 -6.79
N CYS A 165 4.04 7.10 -7.04
CA CYS A 165 2.94 7.56 -7.90
C CYS A 165 2.25 8.81 -7.33
N VAL A 166 2.00 8.86 -6.02
CA VAL A 166 1.44 10.05 -5.35
C VAL A 166 2.36 11.26 -5.50
N LEU A 167 3.65 11.10 -5.20
CA LEU A 167 4.63 12.18 -5.30
C LEU A 167 4.86 12.61 -6.77
N ALA A 168 4.90 11.68 -7.71
CA ALA A 168 5.00 11.98 -9.13
C ALA A 168 3.77 12.73 -9.65
N THR A 169 2.56 12.34 -9.20
CA THR A 169 1.31 13.07 -9.51
C THR A 169 1.35 14.48 -8.94
N LEU A 170 1.80 14.65 -7.70
CA LEU A 170 1.94 15.96 -7.08
C LEU A 170 2.94 16.83 -7.86
N LEU A 171 4.11 16.30 -8.20
CA LEU A 171 5.15 17.01 -8.95
C LEU A 171 4.69 17.44 -10.35
N THR A 172 4.11 16.49 -11.11
CA THR A 172 3.69 16.74 -12.49
C THR A 172 2.45 17.64 -12.53
N GLY A 173 1.55 17.48 -11.57
CA GLY A 173 0.39 18.36 -11.40
C GLY A 173 0.79 19.78 -11.06
N LEU A 174 1.66 20.01 -10.07
CA LEU A 174 2.22 21.34 -9.79
C LEU A 174 2.88 21.94 -11.04
N SER A 175 3.64 21.12 -11.79
CA SER A 175 4.29 21.55 -13.02
C SER A 175 3.29 22.01 -14.08
N TRP A 176 2.18 21.28 -14.27
CA TRP A 176 1.15 21.66 -15.26
C TRP A 176 0.32 22.86 -14.78
N PHE A 177 -0.15 22.87 -13.55
CA PHE A 177 -0.96 23.99 -13.03
C PHE A 177 -0.18 25.30 -12.90
N GLN A 178 1.15 25.29 -12.89
CA GLN A 178 2.00 26.47 -13.05
C GLN A 178 2.09 26.97 -14.49
N ARG A 179 1.83 26.12 -15.49
CA ARG A 179 1.83 26.44 -16.94
C ARG A 179 0.77 25.61 -17.65
N MET A 180 -0.48 26.02 -17.54
CA MET A 180 -1.63 25.29 -18.09
C MET A 180 -1.77 25.39 -19.62
N ASP A 181 -0.91 26.16 -20.26
CA ASP A 181 -0.74 26.27 -21.72
C ASP A 181 0.18 25.18 -22.29
N ASP A 182 1.01 24.52 -21.47
CA ASP A 182 2.03 23.56 -21.91
C ASP A 182 1.46 22.14 -22.08
N PRO A 183 1.28 21.64 -23.34
CA PRO A 183 0.73 20.32 -23.59
C PRO A 183 1.66 19.16 -23.16
N ARG A 184 2.99 19.39 -23.08
CA ARG A 184 3.95 18.36 -22.67
C ARG A 184 3.84 18.07 -21.18
N ARG A 185 3.66 19.12 -20.37
CA ARG A 185 3.43 18.96 -18.92
C ARG A 185 2.11 18.28 -18.62
N ALA A 186 1.09 18.67 -19.37
CA ALA A 186 -0.23 18.05 -19.30
C ALA A 186 -0.18 16.56 -19.69
N LEU A 187 0.49 16.24 -20.80
CA LEU A 187 0.71 14.85 -21.25
C LEU A 187 1.43 14.02 -20.17
N LEU A 188 2.50 14.57 -19.58
CA LEU A 188 3.25 13.87 -18.53
C LEU A 188 2.37 13.57 -17.29
N LEU A 189 1.56 14.54 -16.85
CA LEU A 189 0.61 14.28 -15.77
C LEU A 189 -0.40 13.19 -16.16
N GLY A 190 -0.96 13.26 -17.38
CA GLY A 190 -1.87 12.24 -17.89
C GLY A 190 -1.25 10.84 -17.90
N ILE A 191 0.01 10.71 -18.33
CA ILE A 191 0.77 9.46 -18.32
C ILE A 191 0.93 8.94 -16.87
N VAL A 192 1.35 9.80 -15.94
CA VAL A 192 1.58 9.40 -14.54
C VAL A 192 0.30 8.87 -13.88
N VAL A 193 -0.82 9.60 -14.01
CA VAL A 193 -2.07 9.17 -13.37
C VAL A 193 -2.80 8.05 -14.13
N GLY A 194 -2.49 7.87 -15.42
CA GLY A 194 -3.03 6.77 -16.22
C GLY A 194 -2.32 5.45 -16.00
N ILE A 195 -1.00 5.46 -15.69
CA ILE A 195 -0.22 4.26 -15.40
C ILE A 195 -0.34 3.81 -13.94
N ALA A 196 -0.64 4.72 -13.02
CA ALA A 196 -0.68 4.47 -11.58
C ALA A 196 -1.59 3.27 -11.19
N PRO A 197 -2.80 3.08 -11.76
CA PRO A 197 -3.62 1.91 -11.48
C PRO A 197 -2.96 0.59 -11.90
N GLY A 198 -1.95 0.59 -12.77
CA GLY A 198 -1.15 -0.58 -13.09
C GLY A 198 -0.19 -1.00 -11.97
N ILE A 199 0.15 -0.10 -11.06
CA ILE A 199 0.94 -0.39 -9.86
C ILE A 199 0.01 -0.88 -8.75
N GLN A 200 -1.11 -0.16 -8.51
CA GLN A 200 -2.15 -0.56 -7.56
C GLN A 200 -3.50 0.00 -8.02
N ASN A 201 -4.52 -0.85 -8.07
CA ASN A 201 -5.84 -0.53 -8.64
C ASN A 201 -6.46 0.75 -8.10
N GLY A 202 -6.38 0.98 -6.78
CA GLY A 202 -6.99 2.14 -6.11
C GLY A 202 -6.35 3.49 -6.46
N LEU A 203 -5.19 3.50 -7.14
CA LEU A 203 -4.51 4.74 -7.52
C LEU A 203 -5.25 5.55 -8.61
N PHE A 204 -6.32 5.03 -9.20
CA PHE A 204 -7.22 5.83 -10.04
C PHE A 204 -7.75 7.07 -9.30
N ILE A 205 -7.82 7.04 -7.96
CA ILE A 205 -8.26 8.17 -7.12
C ILE A 205 -7.37 9.41 -7.28
N LEU A 206 -6.13 9.27 -7.75
CA LEU A 206 -5.23 10.38 -8.04
C LEU A 206 -5.73 11.31 -9.17
N GLN A 207 -6.70 10.85 -9.95
CA GLN A 207 -7.35 11.67 -10.97
C GLN A 207 -8.33 12.70 -10.35
N LEU A 208 -8.86 12.42 -9.14
CA LEU A 208 -9.85 13.28 -8.48
C LEU A 208 -9.35 14.67 -8.13
N PRO A 209 -8.16 14.88 -7.50
CA PRO A 209 -7.63 16.22 -7.23
C PRO A 209 -7.45 17.07 -8.50
N ILE A 210 -7.09 16.45 -9.62
CA ILE A 210 -6.95 17.13 -10.92
C ILE A 210 -8.31 17.62 -11.39
N LEU A 211 -9.30 16.73 -11.36
CA LEU A 211 -10.68 17.03 -11.75
C LEU A 211 -11.27 18.16 -10.92
N LEU A 212 -11.12 18.07 -9.58
CA LEU A 212 -11.59 19.10 -8.65
C LEU A 212 -10.91 20.44 -8.89
N THR A 213 -9.60 20.44 -9.18
CA THR A 213 -8.86 21.66 -9.49
C THR A 213 -9.42 22.32 -10.73
N VAL A 214 -9.52 21.60 -11.85
CA VAL A 214 -10.04 22.15 -13.12
C VAL A 214 -11.48 22.63 -12.95
N ALA A 215 -12.32 21.90 -12.19
CA ALA A 215 -13.69 22.29 -11.91
C ALA A 215 -13.77 23.60 -11.09
N VAL A 216 -12.95 23.74 -10.05
CA VAL A 216 -12.91 24.99 -9.25
C VAL A 216 -12.41 26.17 -10.06
N LEU A 217 -11.36 25.99 -10.88
CA LEU A 217 -10.88 27.04 -11.79
C LEU A 217 -11.99 27.49 -12.73
N TRP A 218 -12.75 26.54 -13.28
CA TRP A 218 -13.86 26.80 -14.19
C TRP A 218 -14.99 27.55 -13.49
N VAL A 219 -15.46 27.07 -12.33
CA VAL A 219 -16.57 27.72 -11.56
C VAL A 219 -16.18 29.14 -11.13
N ARG A 220 -14.94 29.34 -10.72
CA ARG A 220 -14.41 30.66 -10.28
C ARG A 220 -14.03 31.58 -11.43
N ARG A 221 -14.20 31.14 -12.68
CA ARG A 221 -13.82 31.89 -13.89
C ARG A 221 -12.33 32.29 -13.91
N MET A 222 -11.50 31.47 -13.30
CA MET A 222 -10.05 31.60 -13.34
C MET A 222 -9.47 31.11 -14.67
N PRO A 223 -8.16 31.39 -14.98
CA PRO A 223 -7.50 30.81 -16.14
C PRO A 223 -7.67 29.29 -16.15
N ARG A 224 -8.03 28.73 -17.31
CA ARG A 224 -8.35 27.32 -17.53
C ARG A 224 -7.27 26.67 -18.38
N PRO A 225 -7.16 25.33 -18.39
CA PRO A 225 -6.29 24.65 -19.33
C PRO A 225 -6.60 25.05 -20.77
N GLU A 226 -5.56 25.36 -21.53
CA GLU A 226 -5.72 25.52 -22.99
C GLU A 226 -6.14 24.20 -23.64
N ILE A 227 -6.87 24.26 -24.74
CA ILE A 227 -7.36 23.08 -25.46
C ILE A 227 -6.23 22.12 -25.83
N LYS A 228 -5.07 22.65 -26.26
CA LYS A 228 -3.88 21.84 -26.59
C LYS A 228 -3.37 21.08 -25.37
N ALA A 229 -3.33 21.72 -24.20
CA ALA A 229 -2.89 21.10 -22.96
C ALA A 229 -3.94 20.08 -22.46
N ALA A 230 -5.23 20.41 -22.52
CA ALA A 230 -6.29 19.45 -22.24
C ALA A 230 -6.23 18.20 -23.14
N ASN A 231 -5.90 18.38 -24.43
CA ASN A 231 -5.67 17.27 -25.37
C ASN A 231 -4.46 16.43 -24.95
N GLY A 232 -3.35 17.08 -24.58
CA GLY A 232 -2.14 16.40 -24.08
C GLY A 232 -2.43 15.54 -22.86
N PHE A 233 -3.12 16.11 -21.85
CA PHE A 233 -3.53 15.38 -20.65
C PHE A 233 -4.42 14.17 -21.00
N SER A 234 -5.43 14.38 -21.84
CA SER A 234 -6.38 13.34 -22.25
C SER A 234 -5.69 12.20 -23.00
N LEU A 235 -4.76 12.53 -23.91
CA LEU A 235 -3.97 11.53 -24.63
C LEU A 235 -3.10 10.71 -23.68
N GLY A 236 -2.41 11.36 -22.73
CA GLY A 236 -1.59 10.69 -21.73
C GLY A 236 -2.43 9.76 -20.87
N LEU A 237 -3.53 10.25 -20.29
CA LEU A 237 -4.41 9.48 -19.43
C LEU A 237 -5.04 8.28 -20.17
N ALA A 238 -5.71 8.54 -21.28
CA ALA A 238 -6.41 7.47 -22.03
C ALA A 238 -5.42 6.45 -22.60
N GLY A 239 -4.32 6.92 -23.21
CA GLY A 239 -3.31 6.04 -23.84
C GLY A 239 -2.66 5.09 -22.82
N THR A 240 -2.23 5.60 -21.66
CA THR A 240 -1.61 4.75 -20.64
C THR A 240 -2.63 3.88 -19.91
N THR A 241 -3.87 4.36 -19.66
CA THR A 241 -4.94 3.52 -19.11
C THR A 241 -5.24 2.34 -20.03
N ILE A 242 -5.37 2.57 -21.33
CA ILE A 242 -5.56 1.49 -22.32
C ILE A 242 -4.36 0.53 -22.30
N ALA A 243 -3.14 1.07 -22.31
CA ALA A 243 -1.93 0.25 -22.33
C ALA A 243 -1.82 -0.71 -21.13
N ILE A 244 -2.24 -0.29 -19.92
CA ILE A 244 -2.24 -1.18 -18.74
C ILE A 244 -3.42 -2.16 -18.72
N LEU A 245 -4.53 -1.86 -19.42
CA LEU A 245 -5.70 -2.73 -19.48
C LEU A 245 -5.54 -3.85 -20.51
N LEU A 246 -4.86 -3.61 -21.62
CA LEU A 246 -4.71 -4.60 -22.69
C LEU A 246 -4.13 -5.95 -22.23
N PRO A 247 -3.13 -6.02 -21.33
CA PRO A 247 -2.64 -7.31 -20.82
C PRO A 247 -3.53 -7.92 -19.74
N SER A 248 -4.54 -7.20 -19.22
CA SER A 248 -5.36 -7.64 -18.08
C SER A 248 -6.43 -8.63 -18.50
N ALA A 249 -6.38 -9.86 -18.00
CA ALA A 249 -7.41 -10.86 -18.26
C ALA A 249 -8.80 -10.46 -17.75
N PRO A 250 -8.99 -9.85 -16.56
CA PRO A 250 -10.29 -9.34 -16.12
C PRO A 250 -10.91 -8.29 -17.07
N PHE A 251 -10.09 -7.51 -17.77
CA PHE A 251 -10.61 -6.58 -18.78
C PHE A 251 -11.25 -7.33 -19.98
N TRP A 252 -10.59 -8.36 -20.49
CA TRP A 252 -11.13 -9.16 -21.59
C TRP A 252 -12.31 -10.04 -21.20
N ASP A 253 -12.39 -10.42 -19.92
CA ASP A 253 -13.52 -11.17 -19.34
C ASP A 253 -14.74 -10.25 -19.03
N GLY A 254 -14.66 -8.98 -19.40
CA GLY A 254 -15.77 -8.03 -19.24
C GLY A 254 -16.04 -7.60 -17.79
N GLN A 255 -15.07 -7.80 -16.86
CA GLN A 255 -15.23 -7.43 -15.46
C GLN A 255 -15.36 -5.91 -15.30
N PHE A 256 -16.17 -5.48 -14.32
CA PHE A 256 -16.38 -4.08 -13.98
C PHE A 256 -16.23 -3.87 -12.45
N PHE A 257 -14.99 -3.92 -11.97
CA PHE A 257 -14.69 -3.81 -10.55
C PHE A 257 -13.49 -2.89 -10.30
N TYR A 258 -13.50 -2.15 -9.17
CA TYR A 258 -12.40 -1.25 -8.80
C TYR A 258 -11.15 -1.99 -8.29
N TYR A 259 -11.29 -3.24 -7.84
CA TYR A 259 -10.21 -4.05 -7.24
C TYR A 259 -9.46 -4.95 -8.23
N THR A 260 -9.79 -4.91 -9.51
CA THR A 260 -9.02 -5.53 -10.61
C THR A 260 -8.88 -4.54 -11.75
N LEU A 261 -7.82 -4.64 -12.56
CA LEU A 261 -7.71 -3.84 -13.79
C LEU A 261 -8.81 -4.28 -14.78
N SER A 262 -9.83 -3.45 -14.95
CA SER A 262 -11.09 -3.80 -15.61
C SER A 262 -11.70 -2.62 -16.35
N TRP A 263 -12.85 -2.79 -16.95
CA TRP A 263 -13.65 -1.74 -17.59
C TRP A 263 -13.97 -0.56 -16.67
N PHE A 264 -13.99 -0.77 -15.35
CA PHE A 264 -14.16 0.31 -14.38
C PHE A 264 -13.08 1.39 -14.53
N HIS A 265 -11.82 1.00 -14.69
CA HIS A 265 -10.70 1.96 -14.82
C HIS A 265 -10.77 2.74 -16.13
N LEU A 266 -11.16 2.08 -17.24
CA LEU A 266 -11.40 2.76 -18.51
C LEU A 266 -12.54 3.76 -18.40
N TYR A 267 -13.64 3.36 -17.73
CA TYR A 267 -14.78 4.23 -17.48
C TYR A 267 -14.40 5.48 -16.69
N ILE A 268 -13.68 5.33 -15.57
CA ILE A 268 -13.22 6.47 -14.76
C ILE A 268 -12.32 7.40 -15.59
N ALA A 269 -11.34 6.86 -16.30
CA ALA A 269 -10.46 7.65 -17.16
C ALA A 269 -11.26 8.40 -18.26
N ALA A 270 -12.23 7.75 -18.88
CA ALA A 270 -13.11 8.39 -19.88
C ALA A 270 -13.93 9.53 -19.27
N CYS A 271 -14.49 9.35 -18.06
CA CYS A 271 -15.22 10.41 -17.35
C CYS A 271 -14.32 11.62 -17.07
N VAL A 272 -13.08 11.39 -16.63
CA VAL A 272 -12.10 12.46 -16.36
C VAL A 272 -11.71 13.17 -17.66
N VAL A 273 -11.40 12.43 -18.73
CA VAL A 273 -11.12 12.98 -20.06
C VAL A 273 -12.27 13.84 -20.53
N PHE A 274 -13.50 13.30 -20.53
CA PHE A 274 -14.69 14.05 -20.93
C PHE A 274 -14.84 15.33 -20.14
N THR A 275 -14.72 15.28 -18.82
CA THR A 275 -14.92 16.44 -17.96
C THR A 275 -13.83 17.52 -18.20
N VAL A 276 -12.54 17.12 -18.27
CA VAL A 276 -11.44 18.06 -18.54
C VAL A 276 -11.63 18.73 -19.92
N GLN A 277 -12.03 17.96 -20.94
CA GLN A 277 -12.29 18.47 -22.28
C GLN A 277 -13.49 19.42 -22.31
N PHE A 278 -14.56 19.09 -21.59
CA PHE A 278 -15.75 19.96 -21.45
C PHE A 278 -15.38 21.29 -20.80
N LEU A 279 -14.70 21.23 -19.63
CA LEU A 279 -14.31 22.42 -18.87
C LEU A 279 -13.29 23.31 -19.59
N ALA A 280 -12.45 22.74 -20.45
CA ALA A 280 -11.52 23.51 -21.27
C ALA A 280 -12.23 24.27 -22.41
N ARG A 281 -13.31 23.71 -23.01
CA ARG A 281 -13.99 24.27 -24.18
C ARG A 281 -15.19 25.14 -23.84
N ILE A 282 -15.95 24.77 -22.82
CA ILE A 282 -17.24 25.42 -22.51
C ILE A 282 -17.03 26.48 -21.44
N ALA A 283 -17.55 27.69 -21.67
CA ALA A 283 -17.53 28.75 -20.68
C ALA A 283 -18.52 28.49 -19.53
N PRO A 284 -18.19 28.88 -18.29
CA PRO A 284 -19.12 28.72 -17.16
C PRO A 284 -20.35 29.58 -17.31
N SER A 285 -21.51 28.94 -17.31
CA SER A 285 -22.84 29.56 -17.29
C SER A 285 -23.78 28.73 -16.41
N ARG A 286 -24.92 29.26 -16.02
CA ARG A 286 -25.92 28.48 -15.28
C ARG A 286 -26.33 27.22 -16.04
N LYS A 287 -26.53 27.32 -17.35
CA LYS A 287 -26.90 26.18 -18.22
C LYS A 287 -25.78 25.11 -18.24
N SER A 288 -24.53 25.52 -18.49
CA SER A 288 -23.41 24.57 -18.53
C SER A 288 -23.14 23.93 -17.16
N MET A 289 -23.36 24.65 -16.05
CA MET A 289 -23.28 24.05 -14.70
C MET A 289 -24.36 22.99 -14.47
N VAL A 290 -25.60 23.28 -14.84
CA VAL A 290 -26.71 22.30 -14.73
C VAL A 290 -26.40 21.05 -15.55
N TRP A 291 -25.98 21.21 -16.81
CA TRP A 291 -25.60 20.07 -17.65
C TRP A 291 -24.44 19.25 -17.09
N LEU A 292 -23.41 19.93 -16.55
CA LEU A 292 -22.29 19.24 -15.91
C LEU A 292 -22.73 18.45 -14.69
N LEU A 293 -23.59 19.03 -13.84
CA LEU A 293 -24.13 18.34 -12.66
C LEU A 293 -25.00 17.14 -13.02
N LEU A 294 -25.87 17.29 -14.02
CA LEU A 294 -26.70 16.19 -14.51
C LEU A 294 -25.85 15.06 -15.12
N ALA A 295 -24.83 15.41 -15.91
CA ALA A 295 -23.91 14.44 -16.46
C ALA A 295 -23.11 13.73 -15.33
N ALA A 296 -22.58 14.49 -14.36
CA ALA A 296 -21.85 13.92 -13.23
C ALA A 296 -22.75 12.99 -12.40
N LEU A 297 -24.01 13.37 -12.16
CA LEU A 297 -24.97 12.52 -11.45
C LEU A 297 -25.27 11.24 -12.23
N ALA A 298 -25.54 11.33 -13.54
CA ALA A 298 -25.79 10.16 -14.38
C ALA A 298 -24.60 9.21 -14.41
N LEU A 299 -23.37 9.75 -14.55
CA LEU A 299 -22.14 8.96 -14.51
C LEU A 299 -21.91 8.33 -13.13
N LEU A 300 -22.19 9.05 -12.04
CA LEU A 300 -22.08 8.53 -10.68
C LEU A 300 -23.08 7.40 -10.42
N LEU A 301 -24.33 7.54 -10.87
CA LEU A 301 -25.36 6.50 -10.70
C LEU A 301 -24.95 5.19 -11.35
N PHE A 302 -24.26 5.23 -12.49
CA PHE A 302 -23.76 4.03 -13.16
C PHE A 302 -22.72 3.25 -12.34
N VAL A 303 -21.95 3.92 -11.51
CA VAL A 303 -20.89 3.31 -10.70
C VAL A 303 -21.23 3.23 -9.21
N MET A 304 -22.48 3.50 -8.81
CA MET A 304 -22.88 3.58 -7.40
C MET A 304 -22.54 2.33 -6.60
N GLU A 305 -22.71 1.15 -7.17
CA GLU A 305 -22.36 -0.10 -6.51
C GLU A 305 -20.86 -0.17 -6.18
N GLN A 306 -20.01 0.22 -7.14
CA GLN A 306 -18.55 0.24 -6.96
C GLN A 306 -18.13 1.32 -5.96
N VAL A 307 -18.76 2.49 -6.01
CA VAL A 307 -18.53 3.60 -5.08
C VAL A 307 -18.91 3.18 -3.65
N TYR A 308 -20.07 2.57 -3.47
CA TYR A 308 -20.52 2.06 -2.17
C TYR A 308 -19.57 0.99 -1.63
N SER A 309 -19.17 0.04 -2.46
CA SER A 309 -18.20 -1.00 -2.10
C SER A 309 -16.84 -0.40 -1.74
N GLY A 310 -16.35 0.58 -2.52
CA GLY A 310 -15.10 1.29 -2.24
C GLY A 310 -15.14 2.10 -0.93
N PHE A 311 -16.25 2.80 -0.66
CA PHE A 311 -16.45 3.47 0.64
C PHE A 311 -16.52 2.46 1.78
N GLY A 312 -17.14 1.30 1.58
CA GLY A 312 -17.13 0.20 2.53
C GLY A 312 -15.72 -0.29 2.85
N PHE A 313 -14.86 -0.39 1.84
CA PHE A 313 -13.45 -0.75 2.01
C PHE A 313 -12.71 0.32 2.83
N VAL A 314 -12.74 1.59 2.41
CA VAL A 314 -12.08 2.71 3.11
C VAL A 314 -12.60 2.90 4.53
N GLY A 315 -13.90 2.71 4.76
CA GLY A 315 -14.51 2.75 6.09
C GLY A 315 -14.29 1.50 6.94
N GLY A 316 -13.53 0.52 6.43
CA GLY A 316 -13.26 -0.74 7.13
C GLY A 316 -14.48 -1.67 7.27
N SER A 317 -15.63 -1.36 6.66
CA SER A 317 -16.83 -2.17 6.78
C SER A 317 -16.70 -3.53 6.10
N THR A 318 -16.06 -3.60 4.93
CA THR A 318 -15.79 -4.86 4.22
C THR A 318 -14.85 -5.75 5.03
N VAL A 319 -13.81 -5.15 5.61
CA VAL A 319 -12.86 -5.81 6.51
C VAL A 319 -13.57 -6.30 7.79
N ARG A 320 -14.47 -5.49 8.36
CA ARG A 320 -15.27 -5.86 9.54
C ARG A 320 -16.31 -6.95 9.25
N LEU A 321 -16.98 -6.88 8.09
CA LEU A 321 -17.95 -7.90 7.65
C LEU A 321 -17.28 -9.27 7.45
N ALA A 322 -16.02 -9.29 7.03
CA ALA A 322 -15.23 -10.51 6.96
C ALA A 322 -14.71 -10.98 8.33
N GLY A 323 -14.90 -10.18 9.40
CA GLY A 323 -14.32 -10.47 10.72
C GLY A 323 -12.81 -10.32 10.76
N LEU A 324 -12.26 -9.59 9.80
CA LEU A 324 -10.85 -9.25 9.71
C LEU A 324 -10.55 -8.06 10.61
N HIS A 325 -9.77 -8.25 11.64
CA HIS A 325 -9.07 -7.17 12.32
C HIS A 325 -7.66 -7.03 11.73
N SER A 326 -7.56 -6.46 10.53
CA SER A 326 -6.27 -6.01 10.01
C SER A 326 -5.83 -4.77 10.80
N ALA A 327 -4.62 -4.80 11.35
CA ALA A 327 -4.03 -3.63 12.01
C ALA A 327 -3.91 -2.42 11.06
N GLU A 328 -3.91 -2.65 9.76
CA GLU A 328 -3.81 -1.65 8.70
C GLU A 328 -5.19 -1.10 8.28
N GLY A 329 -6.26 -1.86 8.52
CA GLY A 329 -7.64 -1.50 8.17
C GLY A 329 -8.36 -0.62 9.20
N VAL A 330 -7.65 -0.13 10.23
CA VAL A 330 -8.20 0.74 11.26
C VAL A 330 -7.97 2.22 10.95
N SER A 331 -8.91 3.06 11.36
CA SER A 331 -8.74 4.50 11.26
C SER A 331 -7.79 5.04 12.32
N LEU A 332 -7.28 6.26 12.12
CA LEU A 332 -6.51 6.96 13.16
C LEU A 332 -7.32 7.13 14.44
N TYR A 333 -8.63 7.39 14.31
CA TYR A 333 -9.52 7.53 15.47
C TYR A 333 -9.64 6.22 16.26
N GLU A 334 -9.86 5.09 15.59
CA GLU A 334 -9.91 3.78 16.24
C GLU A 334 -8.58 3.40 16.89
N THR A 335 -7.45 3.72 16.23
CA THR A 335 -6.13 3.51 16.81
C THR A 335 -5.94 4.34 18.07
N TYR A 336 -6.36 5.61 18.05
CA TYR A 336 -6.33 6.47 19.23
C TYR A 336 -7.21 5.91 20.37
N GLN A 337 -8.43 5.49 20.07
CA GLN A 337 -9.37 4.94 21.07
C GLN A 337 -8.87 3.64 21.70
N THR A 338 -8.23 2.78 20.92
CA THR A 338 -7.82 1.44 21.38
C THR A 338 -6.41 1.40 21.96
N LYS A 339 -5.48 2.22 21.45
CA LYS A 339 -4.04 2.16 21.76
C LYS A 339 -3.45 3.49 22.19
N GLY A 340 -4.23 4.57 22.20
CA GLY A 340 -3.78 5.92 22.52
C GLY A 340 -2.98 6.60 21.39
N LEU A 341 -2.40 7.74 21.71
CA LEU A 341 -1.69 8.60 20.74
C LEU A 341 -0.30 8.05 20.35
N ARG A 342 0.35 7.30 21.24
CA ARG A 342 1.75 6.87 21.06
C ARG A 342 1.98 6.08 19.76
N PRO A 343 1.20 5.04 19.39
CA PRO A 343 1.41 4.33 18.13
C PRO A 343 1.28 5.20 16.89
N ILE A 344 0.44 6.25 16.94
CA ILE A 344 0.29 7.22 15.85
C ILE A 344 1.58 8.06 15.72
N LEU A 345 2.13 8.53 16.85
CA LEU A 345 3.38 9.29 16.85
C LEU A 345 4.59 8.43 16.46
N ASP A 346 4.61 7.17 16.86
CA ASP A 346 5.65 6.21 16.46
C ASP A 346 5.60 5.94 14.92
N SER A 347 4.42 6.00 14.31
CA SER A 347 4.23 5.80 12.86
C SER A 347 4.50 7.07 12.04
N TYR A 348 4.13 8.24 12.54
CA TYR A 348 4.12 9.50 11.77
C TYR A 348 5.06 10.58 12.32
N SER A 349 5.79 10.33 13.37
CA SER A 349 6.59 11.29 14.15
C SER A 349 5.74 12.38 14.84
N LEU A 350 6.40 13.26 15.58
CA LEU A 350 5.73 14.43 16.19
C LEU A 350 5.24 15.45 15.15
N LEU A 351 5.68 15.34 13.88
CA LEU A 351 5.13 16.17 12.80
C LEU A 351 3.62 15.98 12.61
N PHE A 352 3.09 14.84 13.02
CA PHE A 352 1.64 14.60 13.03
C PHE A 352 0.87 15.66 13.84
N LEU A 353 1.43 16.15 14.93
CA LEU A 353 0.81 17.20 15.76
C LEU A 353 0.66 18.53 15.03
N SER A 354 1.39 18.75 13.94
CA SER A 354 1.24 19.94 13.08
C SER A 354 0.05 19.84 12.12
N LEU A 355 -0.57 18.68 11.97
CA LEU A 355 -1.62 18.43 10.97
C LEU A 355 -2.82 19.40 11.09
N PRO A 356 -3.39 19.71 12.27
CA PRO A 356 -4.50 20.66 12.38
C PRO A 356 -4.13 22.06 11.86
N VAL A 357 -2.95 22.56 12.22
CA VAL A 357 -2.46 23.87 11.76
C VAL A 357 -2.21 23.83 10.24
N THR A 358 -1.63 22.75 9.75
CA THR A 358 -1.41 22.54 8.32
C THR A 358 -2.72 22.57 7.54
N LEU A 359 -3.75 21.87 8.00
CA LEU A 359 -5.07 21.86 7.36
C LEU A 359 -5.70 23.26 7.34
N LEU A 360 -5.58 24.05 8.42
CA LEU A 360 -6.04 25.43 8.43
C LEU A 360 -5.30 26.31 7.41
N ILE A 361 -3.99 26.14 7.27
CA ILE A 361 -3.19 26.82 6.25
C ILE A 361 -3.67 26.41 4.85
N LEU A 362 -3.83 25.14 4.59
CA LEU A 362 -4.25 24.61 3.29
C LEU A 362 -5.67 25.03 2.88
N ILE A 363 -6.58 25.20 3.83
CA ILE A 363 -7.92 25.70 3.57
C ILE A 363 -7.88 27.19 3.20
N ARG A 364 -7.07 28.01 3.90
CA ARG A 364 -7.00 29.47 3.68
C ARG A 364 -6.11 29.89 2.51
N TRP A 365 -5.02 29.17 2.28
CA TRP A 365 -3.97 29.52 1.32
C TRP A 365 -4.48 29.70 -0.13
N PRO A 366 -5.32 28.80 -0.69
CA PRO A 366 -5.87 28.97 -2.03
C PRO A 366 -6.82 30.15 -2.19
N PHE A 367 -7.38 30.65 -1.07
CA PHE A 367 -8.35 31.76 -1.12
C PHE A 367 -7.70 33.13 -0.98
N THR A 368 -6.50 33.19 -0.39
CA THR A 368 -5.77 34.45 -0.18
C THR A 368 -4.85 34.81 -1.36
N GLN A 369 -4.38 33.79 -2.08
CA GLN A 369 -3.55 33.93 -3.29
C GLN A 369 -4.00 32.85 -4.26
N ALA A 370 -4.87 33.22 -5.20
CA ALA A 370 -5.56 32.27 -6.10
C ALA A 370 -4.65 31.77 -7.24
N ASP A 371 -3.56 31.13 -6.89
CA ASP A 371 -2.69 30.45 -7.86
C ASP A 371 -3.20 29.01 -8.09
N GLN A 372 -3.25 28.59 -9.32
CA GLN A 372 -3.83 27.31 -9.76
C GLN A 372 -3.11 26.11 -9.14
N ASP A 373 -1.79 26.16 -9.05
CA ASP A 373 -0.95 25.12 -8.45
C ASP A 373 -1.20 24.96 -6.94
N ARG A 374 -1.56 26.04 -6.24
CA ARG A 374 -1.93 25.98 -4.82
C ARG A 374 -3.27 25.32 -4.60
N ILE A 375 -4.24 25.57 -5.48
CA ILE A 375 -5.54 24.88 -5.44
C ILE A 375 -5.33 23.38 -5.64
N PHE A 376 -4.51 22.99 -6.63
CA PHE A 376 -4.18 21.59 -6.86
C PHE A 376 -3.48 20.95 -5.65
N PHE A 377 -2.44 21.62 -5.10
CA PHE A 377 -1.76 21.14 -3.91
C PHE A 377 -2.73 20.96 -2.74
N ALA A 378 -3.63 21.91 -2.52
CA ALA A 378 -4.62 21.83 -1.45
C ALA A 378 -5.56 20.63 -1.63
N PHE A 379 -6.06 20.35 -2.84
CA PHE A 379 -6.89 19.15 -3.08
C PHE A 379 -6.13 17.85 -2.90
N MET A 380 -4.88 17.77 -3.38
CA MET A 380 -4.02 16.61 -3.11
C MET A 380 -3.82 16.40 -1.60
N ALA A 381 -3.52 17.48 -0.87
CA ALA A 381 -3.26 17.43 0.55
C ALA A 381 -4.52 17.12 1.37
N LEU A 382 -5.65 17.77 1.10
CA LEU A 382 -6.90 17.52 1.81
C LEU A 382 -7.42 16.10 1.54
N GLY A 383 -7.43 15.66 0.27
CA GLY A 383 -7.81 14.30 -0.10
C GLY A 383 -6.90 13.25 0.55
N GLY A 384 -5.58 13.47 0.49
CA GLY A 384 -4.59 12.59 1.15
C GLY A 384 -4.74 12.58 2.67
N GLY A 385 -5.03 13.71 3.30
CA GLY A 385 -5.29 13.81 4.75
C GLY A 385 -6.55 13.06 5.18
N VAL A 386 -7.62 13.11 4.38
CA VAL A 386 -8.85 12.33 4.61
C VAL A 386 -8.54 10.83 4.52
N LEU A 387 -7.85 10.39 3.48
CA LEU A 387 -7.51 8.97 3.29
C LEU A 387 -6.61 8.45 4.41
N LEU A 388 -5.56 9.19 4.78
CA LEU A 388 -4.68 8.89 5.91
C LEU A 388 -5.46 8.76 7.24
N SER A 389 -6.48 9.60 7.45
CA SER A 389 -7.29 9.59 8.67
C SER A 389 -8.29 8.44 8.69
N ALA A 390 -8.85 8.11 7.53
CA ALA A 390 -9.87 7.09 7.39
C ALA A 390 -9.30 5.66 7.55
N MET A 391 -8.08 5.42 7.06
CA MET A 391 -7.45 4.11 7.14
C MET A 391 -5.92 4.26 7.18
N ILE A 392 -5.27 3.68 8.19
CA ILE A 392 -3.81 3.76 8.35
C ILE A 392 -3.08 3.23 7.10
N ARG A 393 -3.60 2.18 6.46
CA ARG A 393 -3.04 1.64 5.22
C ARG A 393 -2.92 2.68 4.10
N LEU A 394 -3.80 3.69 4.07
CA LEU A 394 -3.80 4.73 3.02
C LEU A 394 -2.88 5.92 3.35
N HIS A 395 -1.96 5.74 4.29
CA HIS A 395 -1.03 6.77 4.75
C HIS A 395 -0.16 7.38 3.64
N TYR A 396 0.21 6.61 2.62
CA TYR A 396 1.03 7.10 1.51
C TYR A 396 0.36 8.20 0.69
N PHE A 397 -0.98 8.29 0.68
CA PHE A 397 -1.69 9.39 0.02
C PHE A 397 -1.50 10.74 0.73
N GLY A 398 -1.32 10.73 2.05
CA GLY A 398 -1.30 11.96 2.87
C GLY A 398 0.01 12.24 3.58
N SER A 399 0.97 11.32 3.61
CA SER A 399 2.21 11.46 4.38
C SER A 399 3.06 12.67 3.98
N PHE A 400 3.03 13.08 2.71
CA PHE A 400 3.74 14.28 2.25
C PHE A 400 3.27 15.57 2.93
N ILE A 401 2.02 15.61 3.44
CA ILE A 401 1.46 16.76 4.16
C ILE A 401 2.25 17.02 5.44
N LEU A 402 2.67 15.95 6.12
CA LEU A 402 3.44 16.03 7.37
C LEU A 402 4.81 16.68 7.16
N ILE A 403 5.33 16.63 5.95
CA ILE A 403 6.59 17.27 5.55
C ILE A 403 6.33 18.68 5.04
N PHE A 404 5.50 18.81 4.00
CA PHE A 404 5.31 20.08 3.31
C PHE A 404 4.42 21.06 4.08
N GLY A 405 3.47 20.58 4.89
CA GLY A 405 2.57 21.43 5.64
C GLY A 405 3.29 22.39 6.62
N PRO A 406 4.09 21.85 7.57
CA PRO A 406 4.88 22.69 8.47
C PRO A 406 5.83 23.61 7.70
N LEU A 407 6.47 23.12 6.61
CA LEU A 407 7.40 23.91 5.81
C LEU A 407 6.71 25.03 5.04
N LEU A 408 5.47 24.87 4.59
CA LEU A 408 4.68 25.94 3.97
C LEU A 408 4.35 27.05 5.00
N GLY A 409 3.94 26.66 6.21
CA GLY A 409 3.71 27.62 7.30
C GLY A 409 4.99 28.39 7.63
N TRP A 410 6.11 27.69 7.68
CA TRP A 410 7.41 28.28 7.95
C TRP A 410 7.92 29.18 6.80
N HIS A 411 7.71 28.76 5.56
CA HIS A 411 8.01 29.58 4.38
C HIS A 411 7.23 30.91 4.40
N TRP A 412 5.95 30.87 4.75
CA TRP A 412 5.15 32.07 4.93
C TRP A 412 5.69 32.96 6.06
N LEU A 413 6.06 32.37 7.21
CA LEU A 413 6.59 33.08 8.37
C LEU A 413 7.93 33.76 8.04
N MET A 414 8.85 33.07 7.38
CA MET A 414 10.16 33.60 6.96
C MET A 414 10.01 34.79 6.01
N ASN A 415 9.06 34.74 5.09
CA ASN A 415 8.79 35.85 4.16
C ASN A 415 8.19 37.07 4.87
N ARG A 416 7.50 36.87 6.02
CA ARG A 416 6.91 37.96 6.81
C ARG A 416 7.92 38.62 7.76
N PHE A 417 8.92 37.90 8.24
CA PHE A 417 9.89 38.35 9.24
C PHE A 417 11.32 38.32 8.69
N THR A 418 11.56 39.09 7.62
CA THR A 418 12.82 39.07 6.87
C THR A 418 14.07 39.37 7.71
N GLY A 419 13.96 40.19 8.76
CA GLY A 419 15.09 40.52 9.64
C GLY A 419 15.52 39.42 10.63
N ARG A 420 14.76 38.31 10.75
CA ARG A 420 15.01 37.20 11.71
C ARG A 420 15.09 35.82 11.04
N THR A 421 15.33 35.77 9.74
CA THR A 421 15.28 34.52 8.93
C THR A 421 16.24 33.44 9.44
N ASN A 422 17.46 33.81 9.86
CA ASN A 422 18.44 32.85 10.34
C ASN A 422 18.05 32.24 11.69
N VAL A 423 17.49 33.02 12.61
CA VAL A 423 16.99 32.53 13.91
C VAL A 423 15.81 31.59 13.69
N LEU A 424 14.84 32.00 12.86
CA LEU A 424 13.70 31.16 12.50
C LEU A 424 14.15 29.86 11.83
N ALA A 425 15.10 29.92 10.90
CA ALA A 425 15.67 28.73 10.27
C ALA A 425 16.31 27.78 11.28
N GLY A 426 17.09 28.29 12.23
CA GLY A 426 17.68 27.49 13.31
C GLY A 426 16.63 26.83 14.19
N ILE A 427 15.59 27.55 14.60
CA ILE A 427 14.47 26.98 15.36
C ILE A 427 13.79 25.86 14.58
N LEU A 428 13.51 26.06 13.28
CA LEU A 428 12.89 25.03 12.44
C LEU A 428 13.73 23.77 12.35
N VAL A 429 15.06 23.90 12.17
CA VAL A 429 15.97 22.74 12.16
C VAL A 429 15.84 21.92 13.44
N ILE A 430 15.87 22.60 14.61
CA ILE A 430 15.74 21.94 15.91
C ILE A 430 14.39 21.26 16.04
N LEU A 431 13.30 21.93 15.66
CA LEU A 431 11.94 21.35 15.70
C LEU A 431 11.79 20.15 14.78
N MET A 432 12.29 20.23 13.54
CA MET A 432 12.20 19.13 12.58
C MET A 432 13.03 17.91 12.99
N LEU A 433 14.24 18.11 13.49
CA LEU A 433 15.07 17.02 14.03
C LEU A 433 14.47 16.43 15.31
N GLY A 434 14.01 17.29 16.23
CA GLY A 434 13.34 16.87 17.46
C GLY A 434 12.03 16.11 17.21
N ALA A 435 11.30 16.47 16.16
CA ALA A 435 10.06 15.77 15.80
C ALA A 435 10.28 14.29 15.43
N HIS A 436 11.49 13.92 15.01
CA HIS A 436 11.84 12.53 14.67
C HIS A 436 12.42 11.75 15.85
N TYR A 437 12.61 12.40 17.01
CA TYR A 437 13.18 11.76 18.22
C TYR A 437 12.49 10.43 18.60
N PRO A 438 11.16 10.29 18.56
CA PRO A 438 10.50 9.02 18.90
C PRO A 438 10.90 7.84 18.02
N VAL A 439 11.45 8.10 16.83
CA VAL A 439 11.87 7.09 15.87
C VAL A 439 13.24 6.51 16.19
N PHE A 440 14.15 7.29 16.79
CA PHE A 440 15.51 6.86 17.07
C PHE A 440 15.63 5.56 17.88
N PRO A 441 14.81 5.30 18.93
CA PRO A 441 14.83 4.01 19.62
C PRO A 441 14.45 2.83 18.72
N ASN A 442 13.59 3.05 17.72
CA ASN A 442 13.17 2.00 16.77
C ASN A 442 14.22 1.77 15.68
N LEU A 443 14.98 2.81 15.31
CA LEU A 443 16.12 2.69 14.38
C LEU A 443 17.24 1.83 14.93
N THR A 444 17.44 1.84 16.28
CA THR A 444 18.49 1.07 16.93
C THR A 444 18.08 -0.36 17.30
N LYS A 445 16.78 -0.66 17.31
CA LYS A 445 16.27 -2.01 17.56
C LYS A 445 16.25 -2.80 16.26
N ARG A 446 17.17 -3.74 16.10
CA ARG A 446 17.11 -4.78 15.07
C ARG A 446 15.99 -5.77 15.42
N SER A 447 14.75 -5.32 15.32
CA SER A 447 13.62 -6.25 15.53
C SER A 447 13.50 -7.13 14.30
N PRO A 448 13.49 -8.45 14.45
CA PRO A 448 13.14 -9.34 13.36
C PRO A 448 11.75 -8.97 12.87
N VAL A 449 11.57 -9.06 11.59
CA VAL A 449 10.32 -8.70 10.94
C VAL A 449 9.32 -9.82 11.13
N GLY A 450 8.03 -9.50 11.22
CA GLY A 450 6.99 -10.48 11.50
C GLY A 450 6.98 -11.69 10.56
N GLY A 451 7.18 -11.49 9.26
CA GLY A 451 7.29 -12.59 8.29
C GLY A 451 8.54 -13.43 8.47
N THR A 452 9.67 -12.80 8.77
CA THR A 452 10.94 -13.48 9.03
C THR A 452 10.90 -14.27 10.34
N ILE A 453 10.28 -13.69 11.39
CA ILE A 453 10.08 -14.41 12.67
C ILE A 453 9.23 -15.67 12.42
N LEU A 454 8.12 -15.51 11.71
CA LEU A 454 7.23 -16.64 11.42
C LEU A 454 7.96 -17.73 10.64
N TYR A 455 8.75 -17.37 9.63
CA TYR A 455 9.56 -18.31 8.87
C TYR A 455 10.59 -19.01 9.75
N THR A 456 11.35 -18.23 10.53
CA THR A 456 12.39 -18.78 11.41
C THR A 456 11.79 -19.76 12.44
N ILE A 457 10.66 -19.40 13.06
CA ILE A 457 9.97 -20.23 14.05
C ILE A 457 9.39 -21.50 13.41
N ASN A 458 8.85 -21.39 12.20
CA ASN A 458 8.12 -22.48 11.56
C ASN A 458 8.90 -23.22 10.46
N ARG A 459 10.19 -22.93 10.28
CA ARG A 459 11.01 -23.52 9.19
C ARG A 459 10.91 -25.03 9.11
N GLU A 460 10.96 -25.74 10.25
CA GLU A 460 10.83 -27.21 10.26
C GLU A 460 9.46 -27.67 9.78
N ILE A 461 8.39 -26.93 10.14
CA ILE A 461 7.02 -27.24 9.69
C ILE A 461 6.90 -27.02 8.18
N PHE A 462 7.40 -25.89 7.66
CA PHE A 462 7.35 -25.60 6.23
C PHE A 462 8.15 -26.61 5.40
N SER A 463 9.28 -27.09 5.90
CA SER A 463 10.03 -28.18 5.23
C SER A 463 9.24 -29.49 5.13
N VAL A 464 8.45 -29.82 6.16
CA VAL A 464 7.55 -30.99 6.11
C VAL A 464 6.38 -30.72 5.18
N MET A 465 5.77 -29.55 5.25
CA MET A 465 4.68 -29.15 4.33
C MET A 465 5.12 -29.23 2.87
N GLU A 466 6.29 -28.68 2.54
CA GLU A 466 6.84 -28.71 1.19
C GLU A 466 6.95 -30.14 0.67
N LYS A 467 7.55 -31.03 1.47
CA LYS A 467 7.70 -32.45 1.11
C LYS A 467 6.36 -33.17 0.91
N GLU A 468 5.40 -32.93 1.80
CA GLU A 468 4.08 -33.55 1.71
C GLU A 468 3.27 -32.98 0.54
N CYS A 469 3.30 -31.67 0.34
CA CYS A 469 2.64 -31.01 -0.78
C CYS A 469 3.27 -31.37 -2.16
N ALA A 470 4.56 -31.69 -2.19
CA ALA A 470 5.20 -32.18 -3.40
C ALA A 470 4.75 -33.60 -3.76
N LYS A 471 4.50 -34.47 -2.76
CA LYS A 471 3.96 -35.82 -2.96
C LYS A 471 2.48 -35.82 -3.31
N GLN A 472 1.69 -35.04 -2.56
CA GLN A 472 0.24 -34.95 -2.70
C GLN A 472 -0.20 -33.49 -2.56
N PRO A 473 -0.24 -32.72 -3.65
CA PRO A 473 -0.80 -31.39 -3.62
C PRO A 473 -2.26 -31.41 -3.15
N GLY A 474 -2.62 -30.51 -2.23
CA GLY A 474 -3.95 -30.45 -1.67
C GLY A 474 -4.31 -29.08 -1.12
N ILE A 475 -5.46 -28.95 -0.48
CA ILE A 475 -5.89 -27.70 0.15
C ILE A 475 -5.53 -27.74 1.64
N ILE A 476 -4.79 -26.72 2.09
CA ILE A 476 -4.44 -26.54 3.49
C ILE A 476 -5.46 -25.55 4.11
N LEU A 477 -6.13 -26.00 5.16
CA LEU A 477 -6.86 -25.12 6.07
C LEU A 477 -5.86 -24.53 7.06
N ALA A 478 -5.73 -23.21 7.04
CA ALA A 478 -4.82 -22.47 7.91
C ALA A 478 -5.42 -21.11 8.27
N HIS A 479 -4.82 -20.40 9.23
CA HIS A 479 -5.19 -19.02 9.48
C HIS A 479 -4.95 -18.16 8.21
N PRO A 480 -5.89 -17.30 7.82
CA PRO A 480 -5.78 -16.54 6.56
C PRO A 480 -4.46 -15.77 6.39
N ASN A 481 -3.89 -15.23 7.48
CA ASN A 481 -2.60 -14.55 7.42
C ASN A 481 -1.42 -15.47 7.05
N ASP A 482 -1.59 -16.78 7.16
CA ASP A 482 -0.54 -17.75 6.80
C ASP A 482 -0.65 -18.21 5.34
N GLY A 483 -1.76 -17.86 4.64
CA GLY A 483 -2.04 -18.33 3.29
C GLY A 483 -0.95 -18.01 2.28
N HIS A 484 -0.39 -16.81 2.31
CA HIS A 484 0.69 -16.41 1.39
C HIS A 484 2.01 -17.10 1.70
N PHE A 485 2.33 -17.35 2.98
CA PHE A 485 3.51 -18.15 3.37
C PHE A 485 3.41 -19.56 2.84
N ILE A 486 2.25 -20.21 3.03
CA ILE A 486 2.01 -21.59 2.60
C ILE A 486 2.14 -21.69 1.07
N THR A 487 1.49 -20.83 0.32
CA THR A 487 1.53 -20.85 -1.15
C THR A 487 2.88 -20.46 -1.72
N PHE A 488 3.69 -19.69 -1.00
CA PHE A 488 5.06 -19.36 -1.39
C PHE A 488 6.01 -20.55 -1.19
N HIS A 489 5.93 -21.25 -0.05
CA HIS A 489 6.86 -22.32 0.30
C HIS A 489 6.46 -23.70 -0.20
N THR A 490 5.21 -23.91 -0.61
CA THR A 490 4.70 -25.25 -0.94
C THR A 490 3.95 -25.27 -2.27
N ALA A 491 3.73 -26.47 -2.83
CA ALA A 491 2.86 -26.68 -3.99
C ALA A 491 1.36 -26.75 -3.64
N CYS A 492 1.00 -26.76 -2.36
CA CYS A 492 -0.39 -26.81 -1.90
C CYS A 492 -1.13 -25.50 -2.15
N SER A 493 -2.45 -25.61 -2.17
CA SER A 493 -3.41 -24.50 -2.20
C SER A 493 -3.89 -24.17 -0.80
N VAL A 494 -4.50 -23.00 -0.61
CA VAL A 494 -5.13 -22.59 0.65
C VAL A 494 -6.59 -22.25 0.46
N LEU A 495 -7.39 -22.53 1.50
CA LEU A 495 -8.82 -22.20 1.49
C LEU A 495 -9.08 -20.70 1.47
N SER A 496 -8.25 -19.93 2.17
CA SER A 496 -8.28 -18.45 2.15
C SER A 496 -6.91 -17.85 2.46
N ASN A 497 -6.79 -16.55 2.21
CA ASN A 497 -5.66 -15.74 2.65
C ASN A 497 -6.17 -14.42 3.27
N ASN A 498 -5.29 -13.47 3.58
CA ASN A 498 -5.64 -12.20 4.24
C ASN A 498 -6.38 -11.19 3.34
N MET A 499 -6.61 -11.51 2.08
CA MET A 499 -7.38 -10.65 1.17
C MET A 499 -8.87 -10.99 1.24
N ALA A 500 -9.72 -9.98 1.36
CA ALA A 500 -11.17 -10.14 1.38
C ALA A 500 -11.84 -8.97 0.65
N LEU A 501 -11.48 -8.80 -0.62
CA LEU A 501 -11.95 -7.69 -1.47
C LEU A 501 -13.25 -8.03 -2.20
N THR A 502 -13.50 -9.33 -2.43
CA THR A 502 -14.71 -9.80 -3.13
C THR A 502 -15.64 -10.53 -2.18
N ALA A 503 -16.93 -10.63 -2.54
CA ALA A 503 -17.89 -11.42 -1.79
C ALA A 503 -17.47 -12.90 -1.67
N GLN A 504 -16.87 -13.47 -2.74
CA GLN A 504 -16.33 -14.82 -2.74
C GLN A 504 -15.17 -14.98 -1.76
N GLN A 505 -14.20 -14.06 -1.77
CA GLN A 505 -13.07 -14.07 -0.85
C GLN A 505 -13.54 -13.93 0.61
N ALA A 506 -14.49 -13.01 0.87
CA ALA A 506 -15.07 -12.83 2.19
C ALA A 506 -15.83 -14.08 2.66
N ALA A 507 -16.51 -14.80 1.76
CA ALA A 507 -17.19 -16.06 2.09
C ALA A 507 -16.20 -17.17 2.44
N ALA A 508 -15.12 -17.33 1.66
CA ALA A 508 -14.07 -18.30 1.94
C ALA A 508 -13.33 -17.98 3.25
N TYR A 509 -13.12 -16.71 3.54
CA TYR A 509 -12.56 -16.27 4.82
C TYR A 509 -13.47 -16.66 6.00
N ARG A 510 -14.77 -16.38 5.91
CA ARG A 510 -15.74 -16.79 6.95
C ARG A 510 -15.76 -18.30 7.12
N LEU A 511 -15.78 -19.05 6.02
CA LEU A 511 -15.72 -20.52 6.07
C LEU A 511 -14.46 -21.00 6.79
N THR A 512 -13.28 -20.44 6.43
CA THR A 512 -12.02 -20.76 7.11
C THR A 512 -12.12 -20.51 8.62
N LYS A 513 -12.67 -19.36 9.01
CA LYS A 513 -12.88 -19.02 10.43
C LYS A 513 -13.81 -20.02 11.11
N ASP A 514 -14.95 -20.33 10.49
CA ASP A 514 -15.95 -21.24 11.06
C ASP A 514 -15.37 -22.65 11.25
N LEU A 515 -14.57 -23.13 10.29
CA LEU A 515 -13.90 -24.43 10.39
C LEU A 515 -12.80 -24.45 11.46
N LEU A 516 -12.02 -23.37 11.55
CA LEU A 516 -10.97 -23.25 12.57
C LEU A 516 -11.54 -23.09 13.99
N LEU A 517 -12.75 -22.58 14.14
CA LEU A 517 -13.45 -22.44 15.43
C LEU A 517 -14.40 -23.61 15.73
N GLY A 518 -14.73 -24.40 14.71
CA GLY A 518 -15.68 -25.51 14.80
C GLY A 518 -15.03 -26.83 15.24
N PRO A 519 -15.85 -27.90 15.36
CA PRO A 519 -15.36 -29.22 15.69
C PRO A 519 -14.55 -29.82 14.50
N PRO A 520 -13.44 -30.54 14.77
CA PRO A 520 -12.62 -31.16 13.71
C PRO A 520 -13.40 -32.09 12.78
N ARG A 521 -14.41 -32.78 13.27
CA ARG A 521 -15.27 -33.66 12.47
C ARG A 521 -15.91 -32.94 11.28
N ASP A 522 -16.24 -31.65 11.39
CA ASP A 522 -16.86 -30.88 10.32
C ASP A 522 -15.92 -30.73 9.13
N ILE A 523 -14.61 -30.60 9.37
CA ILE A 523 -13.59 -30.57 8.32
C ILE A 523 -13.60 -31.92 7.56
N ARG A 524 -13.59 -33.03 8.31
CA ARG A 524 -13.54 -34.36 7.72
C ARG A 524 -14.80 -34.72 6.93
N GLU A 525 -15.98 -34.42 7.51
CA GLU A 525 -17.27 -34.92 6.99
C GLU A 525 -17.88 -33.99 5.93
N LYS A 526 -17.71 -32.67 6.07
CA LYS A 526 -18.38 -31.68 5.21
C LYS A 526 -17.47 -31.05 4.16
N HIS A 527 -16.15 -31.17 4.33
CA HIS A 527 -15.16 -30.50 3.49
C HIS A 527 -14.12 -31.47 2.95
N PRO A 528 -14.55 -32.40 2.06
CA PRO A 528 -13.65 -33.42 1.49
C PRO A 528 -12.51 -32.84 0.64
N GLU A 529 -12.62 -31.61 0.22
CA GLU A 529 -11.58 -30.89 -0.51
C GLU A 529 -10.36 -30.52 0.36
N ILE A 530 -10.51 -30.42 1.69
CA ILE A 530 -9.42 -30.09 2.61
C ILE A 530 -8.56 -31.32 2.87
N THR A 531 -7.29 -31.25 2.52
CA THR A 531 -6.33 -32.35 2.67
C THR A 531 -5.49 -32.22 3.93
N TYR A 532 -5.18 -30.98 4.32
CA TYR A 532 -4.29 -30.70 5.43
C TYR A 532 -4.85 -29.59 6.33
N VAL A 533 -4.42 -29.60 7.59
CA VAL A 533 -4.69 -28.53 8.56
C VAL A 533 -3.37 -28.04 9.14
N TYR A 534 -3.14 -26.75 9.07
CA TYR A 534 -2.03 -26.08 9.72
C TYR A 534 -2.55 -25.18 10.84
N ALA A 535 -2.20 -25.53 12.06
CA ALA A 535 -2.57 -24.80 13.26
C ALA A 535 -1.31 -24.17 13.87
N TYR A 536 -1.25 -22.83 13.89
CA TYR A 536 -0.17 -22.07 14.48
C TYR A 536 -0.70 -20.97 15.38
N GLY A 537 -0.10 -20.78 16.50
CA GLY A 537 -0.37 -19.64 17.36
C GLY A 537 0.02 -19.88 18.81
N THR A 538 0.20 -18.79 19.52
CA THR A 538 0.02 -18.74 20.95
C THR A 538 -1.46 -18.74 21.18
N ASP A 539 -2.04 -19.91 21.27
CA ASP A 539 -3.35 -20.10 21.85
C ASP A 539 -4.50 -19.25 21.30
N SER A 540 -5.54 -19.40 21.98
CA SER A 540 -6.77 -18.63 22.04
C SER A 540 -6.65 -17.14 21.70
N GLN A 541 -5.54 -16.45 22.00
CA GLN A 541 -5.43 -15.00 21.78
C GLN A 541 -5.30 -14.60 20.31
N ARG A 542 -4.52 -15.32 19.50
CA ARG A 542 -4.38 -14.99 18.07
C ARG A 542 -5.70 -15.17 17.33
N TYR A 543 -6.41 -16.23 17.62
CA TYR A 543 -7.71 -16.51 16.99
C TYR A 543 -8.83 -15.64 17.56
N ALA A 544 -8.83 -15.33 18.86
CA ALA A 544 -9.78 -14.42 19.47
C ALA A 544 -9.65 -12.99 18.95
N LEU A 545 -8.42 -12.48 18.83
CA LEU A 545 -8.14 -11.15 18.26
C LEU A 545 -8.61 -11.04 16.82
N HIS A 546 -8.39 -12.08 16.01
CA HIS A 546 -8.78 -12.09 14.60
C HIS A 546 -10.24 -12.50 14.36
N SER A 547 -10.91 -13.10 15.35
CA SER A 547 -12.31 -13.50 15.22
C SER A 547 -13.31 -12.40 15.56
N GLY A 548 -12.83 -11.24 16.08
CA GLY A 548 -13.72 -10.16 16.53
C GLY A 548 -14.53 -10.49 17.78
N LEU A 549 -14.14 -11.55 18.50
CA LEU A 549 -14.79 -11.91 19.77
C LEU A 549 -14.27 -11.01 20.88
N PRO A 550 -15.14 -10.45 21.74
CA PRO A 550 -14.72 -9.66 22.90
C PRO A 550 -13.81 -10.50 23.80
N GLY A 551 -12.72 -9.86 24.28
CA GLY A 551 -11.64 -10.54 24.96
C GLY A 551 -12.02 -11.63 25.95
N GLY A 552 -11.44 -12.78 25.76
CA GLY A 552 -11.17 -13.73 26.82
C GLY A 552 -12.25 -14.73 27.23
N LYS A 553 -13.42 -14.74 26.61
CA LYS A 553 -14.48 -15.72 26.95
C LYS A 553 -15.03 -16.43 25.72
N SER A 554 -14.20 -17.17 25.03
CA SER A 554 -14.69 -18.06 23.98
C SER A 554 -14.32 -19.50 24.29
N GLU A 555 -15.27 -20.23 24.86
CA GLU A 555 -15.25 -21.68 24.97
C GLU A 555 -15.36 -22.40 23.61
N LYS A 556 -15.51 -21.62 22.52
CA LYS A 556 -15.61 -22.10 21.13
C LYS A 556 -14.35 -21.81 20.31
N MET A 557 -13.22 -21.79 20.97
CA MET A 557 -11.97 -21.61 20.24
C MET A 557 -11.63 -22.82 19.41
N MET A 558 -10.91 -22.55 18.30
CA MET A 558 -10.31 -23.56 17.45
C MET A 558 -9.92 -24.73 18.30
N ALA A 559 -10.64 -25.78 18.06
CA ALA A 559 -10.82 -26.85 18.99
C ALA A 559 -9.56 -27.09 19.77
N PRO A 560 -9.59 -27.02 21.08
CA PRO A 560 -8.44 -27.42 21.91
C PRO A 560 -7.80 -28.71 21.43
N ALA A 561 -8.59 -29.52 20.72
CA ALA A 561 -8.18 -30.71 19.99
C ALA A 561 -6.98 -30.55 19.08
N PHE A 562 -6.79 -29.41 18.38
CA PHE A 562 -5.61 -29.22 17.52
C PHE A 562 -4.37 -28.76 18.30
N PHE A 563 -4.53 -28.21 19.49
CA PHE A 563 -3.43 -27.69 20.29
C PHE A 563 -3.15 -28.50 21.55
N LEU A 564 -4.16 -29.11 22.14
CA LEU A 564 -4.06 -29.79 23.42
C LEU A 564 -4.29 -31.30 23.22
N GLY A 565 -3.34 -32.13 23.63
CA GLY A 565 -3.51 -33.58 23.67
C GLY A 565 -3.17 -34.33 22.38
N SER A 566 -3.80 -35.50 22.22
CA SER A 566 -3.62 -36.35 21.04
C SER A 566 -4.30 -35.76 19.82
N PRO A 567 -3.84 -36.12 18.60
CA PRO A 567 -4.48 -35.68 17.36
C PRO A 567 -5.97 -36.01 17.39
N PRO A 568 -6.86 -35.13 16.86
CA PRO A 568 -8.29 -35.46 16.73
C PRO A 568 -8.48 -36.71 15.87
N GLU A 569 -9.57 -37.43 16.09
CA GLU A 569 -9.97 -38.58 15.27
C GLU A 569 -10.08 -38.16 13.78
N GLY A 570 -9.45 -38.95 12.90
CA GLY A 570 -9.38 -38.66 11.47
C GLY A 570 -8.32 -37.62 11.10
N PHE A 571 -7.33 -37.37 11.98
CA PHE A 571 -6.21 -36.49 11.69
C PHE A 571 -4.88 -37.13 12.10
N GLU A 572 -3.97 -37.25 11.16
CA GLU A 572 -2.60 -37.72 11.37
C GLU A 572 -1.67 -36.52 11.62
N LEU A 573 -1.02 -36.47 12.78
CA LEU A 573 -0.04 -35.44 13.09
C LEU A 573 1.26 -35.73 12.33
N LEU A 574 1.58 -34.89 11.35
CA LEU A 574 2.79 -35.01 10.54
C LEU A 574 4.00 -34.32 11.20
N LYS A 575 3.79 -33.16 11.83
CA LYS A 575 4.83 -32.43 12.54
C LYS A 575 4.23 -31.56 13.64
N GLU A 576 4.92 -31.54 14.78
CA GLU A 576 4.71 -30.60 15.87
C GLU A 576 6.01 -29.84 16.15
N LEU A 577 5.92 -28.54 16.35
CA LEU A 577 6.99 -27.67 16.79
C LEU A 577 6.53 -26.89 18.00
N ARG A 578 7.29 -26.96 19.11
CA ARG A 578 7.07 -26.18 20.31
C ARG A 578 8.28 -25.32 20.56
N LEU A 579 8.09 -24.01 20.61
CA LEU A 579 9.15 -23.05 20.85
C LEU A 579 8.77 -22.18 22.05
N PRO A 580 9.71 -21.91 22.97
CA PRO A 580 9.46 -20.96 24.04
C PRO A 580 9.22 -19.57 23.46
N TYR A 581 8.18 -18.88 23.93
CA TYR A 581 7.83 -17.53 23.49
C TYR A 581 8.95 -16.51 23.76
N ALA A 582 9.56 -16.64 24.95
CA ALA A 582 10.77 -15.94 25.36
C ALA A 582 11.41 -16.72 26.51
N PRO A 583 12.70 -16.54 26.82
CA PRO A 583 13.32 -17.13 28.00
C PRO A 583 12.52 -16.75 29.25
N GLY A 584 11.97 -17.76 29.96
CA GLY A 584 11.18 -17.58 31.19
C GLY A 584 9.69 -17.27 30.97
N ALA A 585 9.17 -17.21 29.73
CA ALA A 585 7.73 -17.06 29.50
C ALA A 585 6.97 -18.36 29.83
N PRO A 586 5.80 -18.27 30.48
CA PRO A 586 4.99 -19.45 30.83
C PRO A 586 4.30 -20.12 29.63
N PHE A 587 4.40 -19.52 28.44
CA PHE A 587 3.73 -19.97 27.22
C PHE A 587 4.73 -20.36 26.13
N SER A 588 4.44 -21.42 25.41
CA SER A 588 5.18 -21.85 24.22
C SER A 588 4.38 -21.58 22.96
N HIS A 589 5.06 -21.17 21.87
CA HIS A 589 4.49 -21.25 20.55
C HIS A 589 4.31 -22.72 20.16
N SER A 590 3.14 -23.06 19.65
CA SER A 590 2.88 -24.37 19.08
C SER A 590 2.50 -24.21 17.61
N ALA A 591 3.16 -24.98 16.76
CA ALA A 591 2.81 -25.12 15.36
C ALA A 591 2.63 -26.61 15.06
N LYS A 592 1.48 -26.98 14.51
CA LYS A 592 1.14 -28.36 14.21
C LYS A 592 0.62 -28.48 12.80
N PHE A 593 1.10 -29.49 12.08
CA PHE A 593 0.68 -29.79 10.72
C PHE A 593 0.09 -31.20 10.67
N TYR A 594 -1.14 -31.28 10.18
CA TYR A 594 -1.91 -32.51 10.14
C TYR A 594 -2.32 -32.87 8.72
N ARG A 595 -2.40 -34.18 8.43
CA ARG A 595 -3.11 -34.73 7.27
C ARG A 595 -4.52 -35.13 7.71
N VAL A 596 -5.54 -34.86 6.90
CA VAL A 596 -6.90 -35.33 7.10
C VAL A 596 -6.98 -36.75 6.56
N THR A 597 -7.21 -37.74 7.44
CA THR A 597 -7.39 -39.15 7.05
C THR A 597 -8.86 -39.44 6.88
N ARG A 598 -9.19 -40.15 5.79
CA ARG A 598 -10.54 -40.59 5.45
C ARG A 598 -10.46 -42.07 5.23
N GLU A 599 -10.83 -42.83 6.25
CA GLU A 599 -11.11 -44.25 6.13
C GLU A 599 -12.53 -44.48 5.66
#